data_fcb03ec83fca13e69775ea7dfea88ca9
#
_entry.id   fcb03ec83fca13e69775ea7dfea88ca9
#
_cell.length_a   1.000
_cell.length_b   1.000
_cell.length_c   1.000
_cell.angle_alpha   90.00
_cell.angle_beta   90.00
_cell.angle_gamma   90.00
#
_symmetry.space_group_name_H-M   'P 1'
#
loop_
_entity.id
_entity.type
_entity.pdbx_description
1 polymer ?
#
loop_
_entity_poly.entity_id
_entity_poly.type
_entity_poly.pdbx_seq_one_letter_code
_entity_poly.pdbx_strand_id
1 'polypeptide(L)'
;MTDDTDAIRHTLEQGDGSLEFPRGDYLISETIEVRLDETGRLGVAGTDGTATVIMSGEGPAFRIIGTHSGTGDPNSAKPNIWEKQRMPTFRNIEVTATNKNADGFELIETMEAVFSGVLIRHVRHGIRLHKRNRNVLINDSHIYHNWGVGIYFDAVNLHQINICGNHISYNRLGGIRFERSEVRNLQITGNDIEYNNHRAFGTEPELTAEILIDTTAEKATVNEVTIASNTIQATPSTAGCNIRINNGDGRDRPPGLWNITGNVIGNQENSVHLTGCYGITITGNTIYSSENRNLLIEQSSHITVTGNVFRRHTPRLGTGVRLEQSTDCIISGCCFRDESEAGQQNGASLVELASCKRISVQGCQLIDGAPWGLDAETCSEININGCTFGGELVDRRGEGSIRFRGEGRNNLIAACTVTGRMSLDPGSRVVLANVVGEDNV
;
A
#
# COMPACT_ATOMS: atom_id res chain seq x y z
N MET A 1 12.84 -11.68 -36.54
CA MET A 1 13.72 -11.89 -35.36
C MET A 1 13.86 -13.40 -35.21
N THR A 2 15.04 -13.91 -35.02
CA THR A 2 15.30 -15.36 -34.80
C THR A 2 14.95 -15.67 -33.35
N ASP A 3 14.50 -16.89 -33.06
CA ASP A 3 14.29 -17.35 -31.69
C ASP A 3 15.64 -17.66 -31.03
N ASP A 4 15.96 -16.99 -29.95
CA ASP A 4 17.24 -17.09 -29.24
C ASP A 4 17.16 -18.02 -28.02
N THR A 5 16.00 -18.66 -27.77
CA THR A 5 15.74 -19.49 -26.57
C THR A 5 16.82 -20.55 -26.37
N ASP A 6 17.10 -21.36 -27.41
CA ASP A 6 18.07 -22.44 -27.31
C ASP A 6 19.51 -21.92 -27.19
N ALA A 7 19.83 -20.80 -27.85
CA ALA A 7 21.16 -20.19 -27.74
C ALA A 7 21.42 -19.69 -26.29
N ILE A 8 20.42 -19.08 -25.65
CA ILE A 8 20.51 -18.60 -24.25
C ILE A 8 20.64 -19.81 -23.31
N ARG A 9 19.82 -20.84 -23.48
CA ARG A 9 19.89 -22.07 -22.68
C ARG A 9 21.26 -22.73 -22.79
N HIS A 10 21.77 -22.86 -24.02
CA HIS A 10 23.09 -23.43 -24.25
C HIS A 10 24.22 -22.62 -23.60
N THR A 11 24.11 -21.27 -23.62
CA THR A 11 25.07 -20.41 -22.97
C THR A 11 25.06 -20.61 -21.44
N LEU A 12 23.89 -20.80 -20.83
CA LEU A 12 23.77 -21.11 -19.41
C LEU A 12 24.35 -22.49 -19.05
N GLU A 13 24.09 -23.50 -19.87
CA GLU A 13 24.57 -24.87 -19.66
C GLU A 13 26.12 -25.00 -19.79
N GLN A 14 26.71 -24.25 -20.69
CA GLN A 14 28.16 -24.29 -20.94
C GLN A 14 28.95 -23.22 -20.18
N GLY A 15 28.25 -22.23 -19.62
CA GLY A 15 28.85 -21.07 -18.98
C GLY A 15 29.13 -21.27 -17.48
N ASP A 16 29.51 -20.19 -16.86
CA ASP A 16 29.86 -20.10 -15.43
C ASP A 16 28.71 -19.50 -14.57
N GLY A 17 27.48 -19.42 -15.14
CA GLY A 17 26.32 -18.77 -14.51
C GLY A 17 26.24 -17.26 -14.77
N SER A 18 27.13 -16.68 -15.56
CA SER A 18 27.06 -15.29 -16.02
C SER A 18 26.44 -15.24 -17.42
N LEU A 19 25.30 -14.55 -17.52
CA LEU A 19 24.59 -14.34 -18.79
C LEU A 19 24.57 -12.84 -19.11
N GLU A 20 25.40 -12.40 -20.03
CA GLU A 20 25.49 -11.04 -20.49
C GLU A 20 24.85 -10.85 -21.85
N PHE A 21 23.94 -9.89 -21.96
CA PHE A 21 23.26 -9.50 -23.19
C PHE A 21 23.88 -8.21 -23.75
N PRO A 22 24.67 -8.27 -24.82
CA PRO A 22 25.04 -7.09 -25.59
C PRO A 22 23.83 -6.30 -26.10
N ARG A 23 24.07 -5.10 -26.61
CA ARG A 23 23.01 -4.28 -27.22
C ARG A 23 22.26 -5.08 -28.30
N GLY A 24 20.94 -5.20 -28.16
CA GLY A 24 20.08 -5.88 -29.12
C GLY A 24 18.75 -6.34 -28.51
N ASP A 25 17.91 -6.86 -29.40
CA ASP A 25 16.63 -7.48 -29.07
C ASP A 25 16.74 -9.01 -29.19
N TYR A 26 16.40 -9.72 -28.14
CA TYR A 26 16.50 -11.17 -28.00
C TYR A 26 15.12 -11.77 -27.87
N LEU A 27 14.65 -12.45 -28.90
CA LEU A 27 13.34 -13.12 -28.89
C LEU A 27 13.46 -14.48 -28.20
N ILE A 28 12.60 -14.74 -27.23
CA ILE A 28 12.45 -16.07 -26.62
C ILE A 28 10.99 -16.54 -26.75
N SER A 29 10.81 -17.81 -27.10
CA SER A 29 9.48 -18.43 -27.23
C SER A 29 9.09 -19.28 -26.03
N GLU A 30 10.05 -19.62 -25.17
CA GLU A 30 9.83 -20.40 -23.96
C GLU A 30 10.61 -19.81 -22.78
N THR A 31 10.17 -20.15 -21.57
CA THR A 31 10.81 -19.75 -20.31
C THR A 31 12.29 -20.15 -20.28
N ILE A 32 13.15 -19.22 -19.95
CA ILE A 32 14.53 -19.52 -19.55
C ILE A 32 14.49 -19.93 -18.07
N GLU A 33 14.45 -21.24 -17.82
CA GLU A 33 14.46 -21.81 -16.48
C GLU A 33 15.89 -22.03 -16.00
N VAL A 34 16.21 -21.53 -14.81
CA VAL A 34 17.52 -21.68 -14.18
C VAL A 34 17.37 -22.35 -12.83
N ARG A 35 17.94 -23.51 -12.67
CA ARG A 35 18.00 -24.25 -11.41
C ARG A 35 19.33 -23.97 -10.72
N LEU A 36 19.28 -23.21 -9.62
CA LEU A 36 20.48 -22.76 -8.89
C LEU A 36 21.26 -23.92 -8.21
N ASP A 37 20.62 -25.06 -7.98
CA ASP A 37 21.31 -26.27 -7.49
C ASP A 37 22.18 -26.92 -8.56
N GLU A 38 21.90 -26.70 -9.82
CA GLU A 38 22.65 -27.20 -10.99
C GLU A 38 23.62 -26.13 -11.51
N THR A 39 23.10 -24.95 -11.85
CA THR A 39 23.88 -23.85 -12.43
C THR A 39 24.83 -23.19 -11.42
N GLY A 40 24.44 -23.15 -10.14
CA GLY A 40 25.17 -22.38 -9.12
C GLY A 40 24.77 -20.91 -9.08
N ARG A 41 25.74 -20.03 -8.87
CA ARG A 41 25.51 -18.58 -8.81
C ARG A 41 25.12 -18.04 -10.16
N LEU A 42 24.09 -17.16 -10.19
CA LEU A 42 23.54 -16.60 -11.41
C LEU A 42 23.69 -15.09 -11.46
N GLY A 43 24.18 -14.57 -12.58
CA GLY A 43 24.11 -13.16 -12.95
C GLY A 43 23.51 -12.99 -14.33
N VAL A 44 22.45 -12.19 -14.46
CA VAL A 44 21.84 -11.80 -15.74
C VAL A 44 21.98 -10.29 -15.90
N ALA A 45 22.63 -9.86 -16.94
CA ALA A 45 22.89 -8.43 -17.17
C ALA A 45 22.73 -8.04 -18.66
N GLY A 46 22.14 -6.84 -18.87
CA GLY A 46 22.23 -6.16 -20.16
C GLY A 46 23.34 -5.12 -20.14
N THR A 47 23.96 -4.88 -21.29
CA THR A 47 24.96 -3.83 -21.43
C THR A 47 24.31 -2.45 -21.34
N ASP A 48 24.51 -1.77 -20.24
CA ASP A 48 24.06 -0.38 -19.99
C ASP A 48 22.58 -0.09 -20.31
N GLY A 49 21.69 -1.09 -20.10
CA GLY A 49 20.26 -0.94 -20.39
C GLY A 49 19.90 -0.96 -21.88
N THR A 50 20.78 -1.46 -22.74
CA THR A 50 20.57 -1.46 -24.21
C THR A 50 20.11 -2.81 -24.75
N ALA A 51 19.91 -3.79 -23.90
CA ALA A 51 19.45 -5.13 -24.25
C ALA A 51 17.99 -5.34 -23.85
N THR A 52 17.20 -5.89 -24.76
CA THR A 52 15.77 -6.22 -24.53
C THR A 52 15.55 -7.72 -24.75
N VAL A 53 14.99 -8.40 -23.76
CA VAL A 53 14.48 -9.78 -23.91
C VAL A 53 12.97 -9.70 -24.15
N ILE A 54 12.52 -10.32 -25.25
CA ILE A 54 11.13 -10.30 -25.71
C ILE A 54 10.54 -11.70 -25.61
N MET A 55 9.62 -11.90 -24.63
CA MET A 55 8.92 -13.18 -24.48
C MET A 55 7.70 -13.26 -25.42
N SER A 56 7.69 -14.25 -26.30
CA SER A 56 6.56 -14.48 -27.22
C SER A 56 5.65 -15.63 -26.78
N GLY A 57 6.15 -16.53 -25.95
CA GLY A 57 5.38 -17.64 -25.39
C GLY A 57 4.60 -17.27 -24.11
N GLU A 58 4.08 -18.27 -23.44
CA GLU A 58 3.40 -18.14 -22.13
C GLU A 58 4.37 -18.43 -20.96
N GLY A 59 4.02 -17.97 -19.77
CA GLY A 59 4.84 -18.14 -18.56
C GLY A 59 5.92 -17.06 -18.41
N PRO A 60 6.81 -17.17 -17.41
CA PRO A 60 7.82 -16.15 -17.16
C PRO A 60 8.94 -16.19 -18.22
N ALA A 61 9.44 -15.01 -18.59
CA ALA A 61 10.65 -14.94 -19.41
C ALA A 61 11.83 -15.62 -18.72
N PHE A 62 11.98 -15.35 -17.41
CA PHE A 62 12.98 -16.01 -16.56
C PHE A 62 12.32 -16.65 -15.35
N ARG A 63 12.57 -17.94 -15.12
CA ARG A 63 12.19 -18.66 -13.89
C ARG A 63 13.43 -19.12 -13.17
N ILE A 64 13.58 -18.66 -11.94
CA ILE A 64 14.74 -18.97 -11.11
C ILE A 64 14.29 -19.86 -9.95
N ILE A 65 14.85 -21.05 -9.87
CA ILE A 65 14.50 -22.06 -8.87
C ILE A 65 15.72 -22.34 -8.01
N GLY A 66 15.62 -21.98 -6.75
CA GLY A 66 16.56 -22.37 -5.71
C GLY A 66 16.08 -23.58 -4.93
N THR A 67 16.73 -23.85 -3.81
CA THR A 67 16.35 -24.92 -2.88
C THR A 67 16.22 -24.43 -1.44
N HIS A 68 16.03 -23.12 -1.26
CA HIS A 68 15.84 -22.53 0.06
C HIS A 68 14.45 -22.87 0.61
N SER A 69 14.38 -23.87 1.48
CA SER A 69 13.16 -24.32 2.17
C SER A 69 13.16 -23.97 3.67
N GLY A 70 14.15 -23.22 4.13
CA GLY A 70 14.33 -22.88 5.56
C GLY A 70 13.33 -21.81 6.06
N THR A 71 13.50 -21.41 7.31
CA THR A 71 12.70 -20.39 7.99
C THR A 71 13.38 -19.00 7.93
N GLY A 72 12.89 -18.04 8.71
CA GLY A 72 13.56 -16.76 8.97
C GLY A 72 14.89 -16.91 9.75
N ASP A 73 15.11 -18.01 10.47
CA ASP A 73 16.36 -18.26 11.17
C ASP A 73 17.52 -18.47 10.18
N PRO A 74 18.63 -17.71 10.29
CA PRO A 74 19.82 -17.86 9.46
C PRO A 74 20.36 -19.29 9.44
N ASN A 75 20.28 -19.99 10.56
CA ASN A 75 20.78 -21.37 10.69
C ASN A 75 19.93 -22.40 9.93
N SER A 76 18.74 -22.02 9.46
CA SER A 76 17.88 -22.88 8.66
C SER A 76 18.31 -23.00 7.21
N ALA A 77 19.15 -22.08 6.71
CA ALA A 77 19.68 -22.14 5.35
C ALA A 77 20.85 -23.14 5.27
N LYS A 78 20.72 -24.13 4.41
CA LYS A 78 21.74 -25.16 4.23
C LYS A 78 23.04 -24.57 3.63
N PRO A 79 24.22 -25.14 3.91
CA PRO A 79 25.51 -24.61 3.42
C PRO A 79 25.55 -24.41 1.90
N ASN A 80 25.01 -25.33 1.11
CA ASN A 80 24.99 -25.24 -0.35
C ASN A 80 24.25 -23.99 -0.88
N ILE A 81 23.28 -23.48 -0.10
CA ILE A 81 22.55 -22.25 -0.47
C ILE A 81 23.48 -21.05 -0.34
N TRP A 82 24.19 -20.94 0.79
CA TRP A 82 25.17 -19.89 1.02
C TRP A 82 26.35 -19.93 0.03
N GLU A 83 26.82 -21.12 -0.29
CA GLU A 83 28.01 -21.29 -1.12
C GLU A 83 27.71 -21.15 -2.62
N LYS A 84 26.57 -21.70 -3.08
CA LYS A 84 26.30 -21.89 -4.50
C LYS A 84 25.07 -21.17 -5.06
N GLN A 85 24.02 -20.91 -4.25
CA GLN A 85 22.73 -20.44 -4.79
C GLN A 85 22.38 -19.01 -4.41
N ARG A 86 23.18 -18.36 -3.56
CA ARG A 86 22.93 -17.01 -3.10
C ARG A 86 23.07 -15.96 -4.19
N MET A 87 22.30 -14.89 -4.00
CA MET A 87 22.42 -13.64 -4.73
C MET A 87 22.28 -13.78 -6.27
N PRO A 88 21.23 -14.48 -6.77
CA PRO A 88 20.92 -14.37 -8.19
C PRO A 88 20.61 -12.88 -8.50
N THR A 89 21.30 -12.33 -9.48
CA THR A 89 21.29 -10.87 -9.75
C THR A 89 20.79 -10.59 -11.16
N PHE A 90 19.89 -9.61 -11.30
CA PHE A 90 19.32 -9.13 -12.56
C PHE A 90 19.56 -7.63 -12.66
N ARG A 91 20.24 -7.17 -13.71
CA ARG A 91 20.62 -5.76 -13.81
C ARG A 91 20.65 -5.22 -15.24
N ASN A 92 20.29 -3.95 -15.37
CA ASN A 92 20.44 -3.17 -16.60
C ASN A 92 19.86 -3.85 -17.85
N ILE A 93 18.73 -4.54 -17.73
CA ILE A 93 18.09 -5.28 -18.82
C ILE A 93 16.61 -4.93 -18.92
N GLU A 94 16.09 -4.82 -20.14
CA GLU A 94 14.67 -4.75 -20.38
C GLU A 94 14.10 -6.15 -20.60
N VAL A 95 12.94 -6.43 -19.97
CA VAL A 95 12.11 -7.62 -20.24
C VAL A 95 10.72 -7.15 -20.64
N THR A 96 10.28 -7.58 -21.82
CA THR A 96 8.96 -7.28 -22.38
C THR A 96 8.34 -8.53 -22.98
N ALA A 97 7.07 -8.46 -23.40
CA ALA A 97 6.40 -9.59 -24.05
C ALA A 97 5.46 -9.14 -25.17
N THR A 98 5.28 -10.03 -26.14
CA THR A 98 4.21 -9.95 -27.15
C THR A 98 2.97 -10.75 -26.75
N ASN A 99 3.10 -11.64 -25.76
CA ASN A 99 2.02 -12.45 -25.21
C ASN A 99 1.56 -11.91 -23.84
N LYS A 100 0.27 -11.61 -23.71
CA LYS A 100 -0.32 -11.08 -22.47
C LYS A 100 -0.29 -12.04 -21.27
N ASN A 101 -0.07 -13.35 -21.52
CA ASN A 101 0.06 -14.37 -20.48
C ASN A 101 1.51 -14.61 -20.05
N ALA A 102 2.47 -13.92 -20.65
CA ALA A 102 3.88 -13.98 -20.26
C ALA A 102 4.11 -13.14 -18.98
N ASP A 103 4.89 -13.66 -18.04
CA ASP A 103 5.41 -12.89 -16.91
C ASP A 103 6.85 -12.44 -17.17
N GLY A 104 7.34 -11.45 -16.44
CA GLY A 104 8.74 -11.05 -16.52
C GLY A 104 9.65 -12.06 -15.81
N PHE A 105 9.67 -12.02 -14.49
CA PHE A 105 10.49 -12.90 -13.65
C PHE A 105 9.64 -13.67 -12.64
N GLU A 106 10.00 -14.94 -12.42
CA GLU A 106 9.45 -15.76 -11.33
C GLU A 106 10.58 -16.30 -10.45
N LEU A 107 10.48 -16.05 -9.14
CA LEU A 107 11.43 -16.53 -8.13
C LEU A 107 10.78 -17.58 -7.25
N ILE A 108 11.41 -18.75 -7.14
CA ILE A 108 10.95 -19.90 -6.37
C ILE A 108 12.11 -20.40 -5.50
N GLU A 109 11.92 -20.40 -4.18
CA GLU A 109 12.88 -20.94 -3.21
C GLU A 109 14.30 -20.32 -3.31
N THR A 110 14.36 -19.01 -3.63
CA THR A 110 15.62 -18.28 -3.79
C THR A 110 16.06 -17.56 -2.49
N MET A 111 17.33 -17.22 -2.41
CA MET A 111 17.91 -16.43 -1.34
C MET A 111 18.79 -15.29 -1.88
N GLU A 112 18.61 -14.10 -1.29
CA GLU A 112 19.39 -12.89 -1.61
C GLU A 112 19.26 -12.43 -3.08
N ALA A 113 18.10 -12.65 -3.73
CA ALA A 113 17.89 -12.20 -5.10
C ALA A 113 17.92 -10.67 -5.19
N VAL A 114 18.57 -10.13 -6.23
CA VAL A 114 18.75 -8.71 -6.46
C VAL A 114 18.26 -8.32 -7.85
N PHE A 115 17.35 -7.34 -7.91
CA PHE A 115 16.96 -6.63 -9.14
C PHE A 115 17.45 -5.18 -9.02
N SER A 116 18.19 -4.71 -10.01
CA SER A 116 18.70 -3.34 -10.02
C SER A 116 18.79 -2.78 -11.44
N GLY A 117 18.14 -1.63 -11.67
CA GLY A 117 18.15 -0.99 -12.97
C GLY A 117 17.47 -1.81 -14.08
N VAL A 118 16.45 -2.64 -13.73
CA VAL A 118 15.69 -3.39 -14.71
C VAL A 118 14.50 -2.60 -15.22
N LEU A 119 14.14 -2.81 -16.49
CA LEU A 119 12.92 -2.30 -17.10
C LEU A 119 12.00 -3.48 -17.42
N ILE A 120 10.80 -3.54 -16.84
CA ILE A 120 9.84 -4.62 -17.06
C ILE A 120 8.51 -4.03 -17.50
N ARG A 121 8.08 -4.38 -18.72
CA ARG A 121 6.84 -3.86 -19.27
C ARG A 121 6.14 -4.80 -20.24
N HIS A 122 4.83 -4.59 -20.44
CA HIS A 122 3.97 -5.33 -21.36
C HIS A 122 3.89 -6.84 -21.09
N VAL A 123 4.32 -7.28 -19.91
CA VAL A 123 4.13 -8.65 -19.43
C VAL A 123 2.84 -8.76 -18.61
N ARG A 124 2.44 -9.97 -18.20
CA ARG A 124 1.34 -10.15 -17.25
C ARG A 124 1.77 -9.64 -15.86
N HIS A 125 2.64 -10.35 -15.16
CA HIS A 125 3.23 -9.92 -13.89
C HIS A 125 4.70 -9.55 -14.10
N GLY A 126 5.13 -8.42 -13.53
CA GLY A 126 6.52 -7.97 -13.66
C GLY A 126 7.49 -8.90 -12.93
N ILE A 127 7.42 -8.92 -11.60
CA ILE A 127 8.20 -9.83 -10.74
C ILE A 127 7.23 -10.62 -9.87
N ARG A 128 7.23 -11.94 -9.99
CA ARG A 128 6.42 -12.84 -9.18
C ARG A 128 7.29 -13.61 -8.21
N LEU A 129 6.95 -13.52 -6.92
CA LEU A 129 7.60 -14.23 -5.82
C LEU A 129 6.67 -15.35 -5.35
N HIS A 130 7.14 -16.59 -5.35
CA HIS A 130 6.30 -17.75 -5.08
C HIS A 130 6.99 -18.74 -4.13
N LYS A 131 6.22 -19.55 -3.39
CA LYS A 131 6.65 -20.54 -2.39
C LYS A 131 7.49 -19.91 -1.27
N ARG A 132 8.80 -20.00 -1.34
CA ARG A 132 9.74 -19.50 -0.34
C ARG A 132 10.81 -18.64 -0.96
N ASN A 133 11.02 -17.44 -0.42
CA ASN A 133 12.14 -16.57 -0.79
C ASN A 133 12.70 -15.89 0.47
N ARG A 134 13.91 -15.38 0.40
CA ARG A 134 14.56 -14.71 1.52
C ARG A 134 15.51 -13.61 1.06
N ASN A 135 15.55 -12.50 1.81
CA ASN A 135 16.48 -11.38 1.62
C ASN A 135 16.48 -10.84 0.18
N VAL A 136 15.29 -10.47 -0.33
CA VAL A 136 15.15 -9.97 -1.70
C VAL A 136 15.34 -8.45 -1.74
N LEU A 137 16.06 -7.96 -2.76
CA LEU A 137 16.21 -6.54 -3.05
C LEU A 137 15.65 -6.22 -4.43
N ILE A 138 14.76 -5.23 -4.53
CA ILE A 138 14.23 -4.69 -5.78
C ILE A 138 14.42 -3.18 -5.74
N ASN A 139 15.38 -2.69 -6.53
CA ASN A 139 15.75 -1.28 -6.45
C ASN A 139 16.06 -0.66 -7.81
N ASP A 140 15.93 0.67 -7.88
CA ASP A 140 16.31 1.51 -9.03
C ASP A 140 15.75 1.01 -10.37
N SER A 141 14.50 0.49 -10.37
CA SER A 141 13.91 -0.22 -11.49
C SER A 141 12.62 0.43 -11.97
N HIS A 142 12.28 0.20 -13.25
CA HIS A 142 11.03 0.64 -13.85
C HIS A 142 10.15 -0.58 -14.15
N ILE A 143 8.95 -0.63 -13.55
CA ILE A 143 8.01 -1.76 -13.70
C ILE A 143 6.65 -1.18 -14.07
N TYR A 144 6.32 -1.15 -15.35
CA TYR A 144 5.11 -0.45 -15.80
C TYR A 144 4.43 -1.06 -17.03
N HIS A 145 3.16 -0.67 -17.26
CA HIS A 145 2.31 -1.12 -18.36
C HIS A 145 2.17 -2.64 -18.45
N ASN A 146 2.05 -3.32 -17.29
CA ASN A 146 1.86 -4.76 -17.24
C ASN A 146 0.36 -5.11 -17.13
N TRP A 147 -0.05 -6.19 -17.79
CA TRP A 147 -1.44 -6.67 -17.81
C TRP A 147 -1.93 -7.23 -16.45
N GLY A 148 -1.04 -7.53 -15.56
CA GLY A 148 -1.28 -8.01 -14.21
C GLY A 148 -0.75 -7.04 -13.15
N VAL A 149 0.10 -7.55 -12.27
CA VAL A 149 0.67 -6.86 -11.12
C VAL A 149 2.14 -6.51 -11.40
N GLY A 150 2.59 -5.35 -10.93
CA GLY A 150 4.00 -4.96 -11.02
C GLY A 150 4.91 -5.90 -10.23
N ILE A 151 4.74 -5.97 -8.91
CA ILE A 151 5.47 -6.89 -8.01
C ILE A 151 4.44 -7.73 -7.26
N TYR A 152 4.43 -9.03 -7.48
CA TYR A 152 3.41 -9.95 -7.00
C TYR A 152 3.95 -10.98 -6.02
N PHE A 153 3.49 -10.89 -4.78
CA PHE A 153 3.71 -11.86 -3.70
C PHE A 153 2.56 -12.87 -3.74
N ASP A 154 2.76 -13.97 -4.43
CA ASP A 154 1.74 -14.98 -4.70
C ASP A 154 2.00 -16.25 -3.90
N ALA A 155 1.26 -16.45 -2.81
CA ALA A 155 1.43 -17.59 -1.93
C ALA A 155 2.90 -17.82 -1.52
N VAL A 156 3.61 -16.74 -1.22
CA VAL A 156 5.02 -16.79 -0.83
C VAL A 156 5.18 -16.67 0.68
N ASN A 157 6.08 -17.50 1.24
CA ASN A 157 6.66 -17.24 2.55
C ASN A 157 8.00 -16.53 2.35
N LEU A 158 8.09 -15.26 2.79
CA LEU A 158 9.25 -14.43 2.55
C LEU A 158 9.68 -13.69 3.83
N HIS A 159 10.97 -13.73 4.10
CA HIS A 159 11.57 -13.02 5.22
C HIS A 159 12.65 -12.06 4.72
N GLN A 160 12.47 -10.79 5.00
CA GLN A 160 13.29 -9.65 4.61
C GLN A 160 13.23 -9.31 3.11
N ILE A 161 12.59 -8.19 2.80
CA ILE A 161 12.59 -7.63 1.45
C ILE A 161 12.58 -6.11 1.49
N ASN A 162 13.39 -5.51 0.63
CA ASN A 162 13.40 -4.08 0.38
C ASN A 162 12.99 -3.79 -1.07
N ILE A 163 12.01 -2.91 -1.23
CA ILE A 163 11.55 -2.34 -2.50
C ILE A 163 11.83 -0.84 -2.41
N CYS A 164 12.88 -0.38 -3.11
CA CYS A 164 13.42 0.96 -2.88
C CYS A 164 13.80 1.68 -4.18
N GLY A 165 13.39 2.95 -4.33
CA GLY A 165 13.82 3.78 -5.46
C GLY A 165 13.26 3.34 -6.82
N ASN A 166 12.12 2.64 -6.85
CA ASN A 166 11.53 2.17 -8.09
C ASN A 166 10.43 3.10 -8.59
N HIS A 167 10.18 3.04 -9.90
CA HIS A 167 9.02 3.58 -10.56
C HIS A 167 8.08 2.40 -10.94
N ILE A 168 6.92 2.30 -10.27
CA ILE A 168 5.97 1.19 -10.42
C ILE A 168 4.62 1.77 -10.83
N SER A 169 4.29 1.72 -12.13
CA SER A 169 3.13 2.45 -12.63
C SER A 169 2.41 1.75 -13.76
N TYR A 170 1.12 2.11 -13.93
CA TYR A 170 0.28 1.61 -15.02
C TYR A 170 0.22 0.07 -15.09
N ASN A 171 0.27 -0.64 -13.95
CA ASN A 171 0.03 -2.07 -13.90
C ASN A 171 -1.47 -2.33 -13.67
N ARG A 172 -2.11 -3.16 -14.49
CA ARG A 172 -3.57 -3.27 -14.54
C ARG A 172 -4.21 -3.76 -13.24
N LEU A 173 -3.56 -4.70 -12.54
CA LEU A 173 -4.09 -5.34 -11.32
C LEU A 173 -3.46 -4.85 -10.02
N GLY A 174 -2.65 -3.78 -10.08
CA GLY A 174 -2.00 -3.19 -8.92
C GLY A 174 -0.49 -3.06 -9.05
N GLY A 175 0.12 -2.15 -8.29
CA GLY A 175 1.57 -1.94 -8.28
C GLY A 175 2.29 -3.05 -7.53
N ILE A 176 2.02 -3.15 -6.23
CA ILE A 176 2.58 -4.16 -5.33
C ILE A 176 1.41 -4.91 -4.67
N ARG A 177 1.37 -6.23 -4.80
CA ARG A 177 0.24 -7.03 -4.34
C ARG A 177 0.67 -8.27 -3.58
N PHE A 178 0.06 -8.47 -2.39
CA PHE A 178 0.28 -9.62 -1.52
C PHE A 178 -1.01 -10.41 -1.39
N GLU A 179 -0.98 -11.68 -1.75
CA GLU A 179 -2.10 -12.60 -1.59
C GLU A 179 -1.61 -13.95 -1.08
N ARG A 180 -2.35 -14.56 -0.17
CA ARG A 180 -2.02 -15.89 0.40
C ARG A 180 -0.59 -16.02 0.93
N SER A 181 0.01 -14.89 1.31
CA SER A 181 1.44 -14.82 1.60
C SER A 181 1.72 -14.60 3.08
N GLU A 182 2.84 -15.10 3.52
CA GLU A 182 3.42 -14.85 4.85
C GLU A 182 4.71 -14.05 4.67
N VAL A 183 4.69 -12.74 5.01
CA VAL A 183 5.84 -11.85 4.80
C VAL A 183 6.22 -11.14 6.08
N ARG A 184 7.52 -11.06 6.35
CA ARG A 184 8.14 -10.38 7.48
C ARG A 184 9.26 -9.45 7.03
N ASN A 185 9.47 -8.36 7.79
CA ASN A 185 10.52 -7.38 7.55
C ASN A 185 10.46 -6.82 6.11
N LEU A 186 9.31 -6.21 5.78
CA LEU A 186 9.06 -5.57 4.49
C LEU A 186 9.36 -4.06 4.56
N GLN A 187 10.13 -3.56 3.62
CA GLN A 187 10.33 -2.13 3.42
C GLN A 187 9.93 -1.72 1.99
N ILE A 188 9.05 -0.73 1.89
CA ILE A 188 8.65 -0.07 0.64
C ILE A 188 8.99 1.40 0.82
N THR A 189 10.12 1.84 0.25
CA THR A 189 10.67 3.15 0.58
C THR A 189 11.20 3.91 -0.63
N GLY A 190 10.88 5.20 -0.73
CA GLY A 190 11.43 6.07 -1.78
C GLY A 190 10.99 5.71 -3.19
N ASN A 191 9.83 5.07 -3.35
CA ASN A 191 9.31 4.70 -4.66
C ASN A 191 8.30 5.74 -5.16
N ASP A 192 8.12 5.77 -6.48
CA ASP A 192 7.01 6.39 -7.16
C ASP A 192 6.06 5.29 -7.63
N ILE A 193 4.84 5.23 -7.04
CA ILE A 193 3.88 4.14 -7.27
C ILE A 193 2.58 4.78 -7.74
N GLU A 194 2.30 4.68 -9.06
CA GLU A 194 1.26 5.50 -9.66
C GLU A 194 0.38 4.76 -10.67
N TYR A 195 -0.91 5.10 -10.69
CA TYR A 195 -1.86 4.73 -11.73
C TYR A 195 -1.98 3.23 -11.98
N ASN A 196 -1.79 2.41 -10.96
CA ASN A 196 -1.84 0.96 -11.06
C ASN A 196 -3.28 0.45 -10.97
N ASN A 197 -4.03 0.54 -12.06
CA ASN A 197 -5.42 0.10 -12.15
C ASN A 197 -5.85 -0.15 -13.62
N HIS A 198 -7.08 -0.67 -13.78
CA HIS A 198 -7.69 -1.02 -15.06
C HIS A 198 -7.80 0.13 -16.07
N ARG A 199 -7.82 1.39 -15.63
CA ARG A 199 -8.09 2.54 -16.52
C ARG A 199 -7.04 2.73 -17.60
N ALA A 200 -5.78 2.46 -17.30
CA ALA A 200 -4.70 2.53 -18.29
C ALA A 200 -4.87 1.52 -19.45
N PHE A 201 -5.71 0.50 -19.26
CA PHE A 201 -5.94 -0.59 -20.21
C PHE A 201 -7.34 -0.53 -20.87
N GLY A 202 -8.20 0.39 -20.46
CA GLY A 202 -9.57 0.48 -20.96
C GLY A 202 -10.41 -0.77 -20.68
N THR A 203 -10.13 -1.46 -19.55
CA THR A 203 -10.85 -2.68 -19.15
C THR A 203 -11.86 -2.40 -18.05
N GLU A 204 -12.71 -3.40 -17.73
CA GLU A 204 -13.70 -3.31 -16.66
C GLU A 204 -13.03 -3.07 -15.30
N PRO A 205 -13.71 -2.34 -14.39
CA PRO A 205 -13.23 -2.10 -13.04
C PRO A 205 -12.97 -3.39 -12.26
N GLU A 206 -11.83 -3.42 -11.57
CA GLU A 206 -11.47 -4.50 -10.65
C GLU A 206 -10.98 -3.89 -9.34
N LEU A 207 -11.07 -4.65 -8.24
CA LEU A 207 -10.49 -4.26 -6.96
C LEU A 207 -8.97 -4.17 -7.10
N THR A 208 -8.46 -2.96 -7.05
CA THR A 208 -7.01 -2.70 -7.18
C THR A 208 -6.54 -1.71 -6.13
N ALA A 209 -5.24 -1.71 -5.88
CA ALA A 209 -4.57 -0.67 -5.13
C ALA A 209 -3.15 -0.47 -5.68
N GLU A 210 -2.58 0.69 -5.38
CA GLU A 210 -1.16 0.90 -5.63
C GLU A 210 -0.34 -0.09 -4.78
N ILE A 211 -0.73 -0.27 -3.51
CA ILE A 211 -0.21 -1.31 -2.61
C ILE A 211 -1.41 -2.06 -2.02
N LEU A 212 -1.60 -3.32 -2.40
CA LEU A 212 -2.64 -4.21 -1.87
C LEU A 212 -2.02 -5.30 -1.01
N ILE A 213 -2.49 -5.41 0.24
CA ILE A 213 -2.11 -6.47 1.14
C ILE A 213 -3.38 -7.19 1.61
N ASP A 214 -3.60 -8.38 1.06
CA ASP A 214 -4.72 -9.25 1.39
C ASP A 214 -4.22 -10.45 2.22
N THR A 215 -4.61 -10.45 3.48
CA THR A 215 -4.32 -11.55 4.41
C THR A 215 -5.57 -12.34 4.79
N THR A 216 -6.63 -12.30 3.98
CA THR A 216 -7.86 -13.06 4.23
C THR A 216 -7.69 -14.57 4.07
N ALA A 217 -6.72 -15.04 3.29
CA ALA A 217 -6.43 -16.46 3.13
C ALA A 217 -5.85 -17.09 4.41
N GLU A 218 -6.10 -18.37 4.64
CA GLU A 218 -5.56 -19.10 5.79
C GLU A 218 -4.03 -19.01 5.85
N LYS A 219 -3.47 -18.72 7.03
CA LYS A 219 -2.03 -18.54 7.31
C LYS A 219 -1.38 -17.30 6.64
N ALA A 220 -2.11 -16.55 5.81
CA ALA A 220 -1.57 -15.32 5.27
C ALA A 220 -1.36 -14.29 6.39
N THR A 221 -0.21 -13.64 6.41
CA THR A 221 0.10 -12.58 7.36
C THR A 221 1.24 -11.71 6.82
N VAL A 222 1.14 -10.40 7.00
CA VAL A 222 2.22 -9.46 6.61
C VAL A 222 2.47 -8.56 7.81
N ASN A 223 3.66 -8.63 8.38
CA ASN A 223 4.03 -7.89 9.59
C ASN A 223 5.45 -7.32 9.49
N GLU A 224 5.79 -6.42 10.43
CA GLU A 224 7.09 -5.78 10.49
C GLU A 224 7.35 -4.96 9.20
N VAL A 225 6.42 -4.01 8.92
CA VAL A 225 6.36 -3.29 7.65
C VAL A 225 6.67 -1.82 7.84
N THR A 226 7.48 -1.29 6.94
CA THR A 226 7.66 0.16 6.76
C THR A 226 7.27 0.55 5.34
N ILE A 227 6.31 1.48 5.20
CA ILE A 227 5.97 2.17 3.95
C ILE A 227 6.33 3.64 4.16
N ALA A 228 7.43 4.09 3.56
CA ALA A 228 7.98 5.41 3.89
C ALA A 228 8.51 6.19 2.69
N SER A 229 8.29 7.50 2.72
CA SER A 229 8.89 8.42 1.73
C SER A 229 8.54 8.09 0.28
N ASN A 230 7.37 7.52 0.04
CA ASN A 230 6.88 7.24 -1.32
C ASN A 230 5.94 8.34 -1.82
N THR A 231 5.88 8.54 -3.12
CA THR A 231 4.74 9.16 -3.80
C THR A 231 3.80 8.05 -4.24
N ILE A 232 2.55 8.09 -3.77
CA ILE A 232 1.55 7.05 -4.06
C ILE A 232 0.28 7.75 -4.55
N GLN A 233 0.04 7.73 -5.84
CA GLN A 233 -1.11 8.44 -6.41
C GLN A 233 -1.76 7.68 -7.56
N ALA A 234 -2.99 8.06 -7.91
CA ALA A 234 -3.72 7.36 -8.95
C ALA A 234 -4.70 8.28 -9.69
N THR A 235 -5.23 7.78 -10.79
CA THR A 235 -6.52 8.23 -11.30
C THR A 235 -7.61 7.42 -10.60
N PRO A 236 -8.65 8.03 -10.02
CA PRO A 236 -9.68 7.31 -9.31
C PRO A 236 -10.29 6.19 -10.15
N SER A 237 -10.44 5.05 -9.54
CA SER A 237 -11.08 3.87 -10.11
C SER A 237 -12.09 3.31 -9.12
N THR A 238 -13.15 2.70 -9.62
CA THR A 238 -14.18 2.08 -8.78
C THR A 238 -13.53 1.07 -7.84
N ALA A 239 -13.83 1.17 -6.55
CA ALA A 239 -13.23 0.38 -5.47
C ALA A 239 -11.69 0.49 -5.37
N GLY A 240 -11.09 1.53 -5.96
CA GLY A 240 -9.65 1.75 -5.93
C GLY A 240 -9.14 2.28 -4.60
N CYS A 241 -7.86 2.03 -4.33
CA CYS A 241 -7.19 2.50 -3.13
C CYS A 241 -5.70 2.80 -3.42
N ASN A 242 -5.09 3.74 -2.69
CA ASN A 242 -3.64 3.87 -2.77
C ASN A 242 -2.97 2.78 -1.91
N ILE A 243 -3.33 2.67 -0.63
CA ILE A 243 -2.87 1.59 0.26
C ILE A 243 -4.08 0.86 0.82
N ARG A 244 -4.24 -0.40 0.49
CA ARG A 244 -5.31 -1.25 1.02
C ARG A 244 -4.73 -2.41 1.79
N ILE A 245 -5.17 -2.56 3.05
CA ILE A 245 -4.83 -3.69 3.91
C ILE A 245 -6.14 -4.36 4.33
N ASN A 246 -6.34 -5.58 3.87
CA ASN A 246 -7.55 -6.34 4.13
C ASN A 246 -7.21 -7.63 4.89
N ASN A 247 -7.68 -7.71 6.13
CA ASN A 247 -7.55 -8.92 6.96
C ASN A 247 -8.87 -9.72 7.04
N GLY A 248 -9.99 -9.12 6.65
CA GLY A 248 -11.31 -9.72 6.88
C GLY A 248 -11.66 -9.80 8.37
N ASP A 249 -12.86 -10.27 8.67
CA ASP A 249 -13.39 -10.35 10.03
C ASP A 249 -12.77 -11.50 10.84
N GLY A 250 -12.40 -11.23 12.09
CA GLY A 250 -12.26 -12.26 13.13
C GLY A 250 -11.04 -13.15 13.08
N ARG A 251 -9.91 -12.70 12.57
CA ARG A 251 -8.68 -13.50 12.58
C ARG A 251 -7.87 -13.35 13.86
N ASP A 252 -7.28 -14.46 14.32
CA ASP A 252 -6.40 -14.52 15.50
C ASP A 252 -5.07 -13.77 15.32
N ARG A 253 -4.67 -13.45 14.08
CA ARG A 253 -3.40 -12.80 13.75
C ARG A 253 -3.58 -11.69 12.72
N PRO A 254 -4.09 -10.54 13.14
CA PRO A 254 -4.25 -9.40 12.24
C PRO A 254 -2.90 -8.84 11.76
N PRO A 255 -2.82 -8.26 10.56
CA PRO A 255 -1.64 -7.51 10.13
C PRO A 255 -1.37 -6.36 11.08
N GLY A 256 -0.12 -6.19 11.45
CA GLY A 256 0.33 -5.19 12.42
C GLY A 256 1.83 -5.03 12.47
N LEU A 257 2.32 -4.28 13.46
CA LEU A 257 3.72 -3.84 13.56
C LEU A 257 4.15 -3.05 12.33
N TRP A 258 3.31 -2.08 11.94
CA TRP A 258 3.50 -1.30 10.72
C TRP A 258 3.75 0.17 11.01
N ASN A 259 4.55 0.76 10.15
CA ASN A 259 4.76 2.20 10.09
C ASN A 259 4.53 2.71 8.66
N ILE A 260 3.52 3.57 8.48
CA ILE A 260 3.21 4.28 7.24
C ILE A 260 3.58 5.74 7.47
N THR A 261 4.73 6.21 6.93
CA THR A 261 5.29 7.49 7.34
C THR A 261 5.90 8.31 6.21
N GLY A 262 5.67 9.62 6.25
CA GLY A 262 6.33 10.57 5.34
C GLY A 262 5.98 10.37 3.86
N ASN A 263 4.83 9.78 3.54
CA ASN A 263 4.39 9.59 2.16
C ASN A 263 3.51 10.75 1.68
N VAL A 264 3.47 10.95 0.38
CA VAL A 264 2.48 11.78 -0.31
C VAL A 264 1.48 10.85 -0.99
N ILE A 265 0.19 10.87 -0.54
CA ILE A 265 -0.80 9.86 -0.93
C ILE A 265 -2.07 10.56 -1.43
N GLY A 266 -2.60 10.16 -2.60
CA GLY A 266 -3.85 10.75 -3.06
C GLY A 266 -4.34 10.33 -4.43
N ASN A 267 -5.37 11.06 -4.87
CA ASN A 267 -6.00 10.92 -6.19
C ASN A 267 -6.64 9.55 -6.44
N GLN A 268 -7.22 8.91 -5.42
CA GLN A 268 -7.95 7.64 -5.58
C GLN A 268 -9.33 7.72 -4.90
N GLU A 269 -10.15 6.70 -5.03
CA GLU A 269 -11.44 6.61 -4.32
C GLU A 269 -11.22 6.64 -2.80
N ASN A 270 -10.35 5.77 -2.28
CA ASN A 270 -9.82 5.85 -0.93
C ASN A 270 -8.29 5.96 -0.95
N SER A 271 -7.70 6.83 -0.12
CA SER A 271 -6.24 6.88 -0.08
C SER A 271 -5.66 5.73 0.76
N VAL A 272 -6.04 5.60 2.03
CA VAL A 272 -5.62 4.48 2.89
C VAL A 272 -6.86 3.77 3.44
N HIS A 273 -6.94 2.47 3.26
CA HIS A 273 -8.05 1.67 3.77
C HIS A 273 -7.51 0.47 4.57
N LEU A 274 -7.85 0.42 5.85
CA LEU A 274 -7.46 -0.63 6.78
C LEU A 274 -8.70 -1.39 7.26
N THR A 275 -8.73 -2.71 7.09
CA THR A 275 -9.81 -3.57 7.61
C THR A 275 -9.22 -4.68 8.48
N GLY A 276 -9.70 -4.81 9.71
CA GLY A 276 -9.30 -5.86 10.64
C GLY A 276 -7.83 -5.80 11.07
N CYS A 277 -7.25 -4.61 11.19
CA CYS A 277 -5.83 -4.39 11.47
C CYS A 277 -5.56 -4.13 12.95
N TYR A 278 -4.29 -4.33 13.36
CA TYR A 278 -3.85 -4.13 14.74
C TYR A 278 -2.44 -3.53 14.80
N GLY A 279 -2.23 -2.52 15.63
CA GLY A 279 -0.89 -2.00 15.92
C GLY A 279 -0.20 -1.33 14.73
N ILE A 280 -0.89 -0.41 14.05
CA ILE A 280 -0.36 0.35 12.90
C ILE A 280 -0.19 1.82 13.28
N THR A 281 0.96 2.38 12.96
CA THR A 281 1.23 3.82 13.08
C THR A 281 1.20 4.48 11.70
N ILE A 282 0.41 5.57 11.57
CA ILE A 282 0.29 6.40 10.36
C ILE A 282 0.75 7.81 10.73
N THR A 283 1.96 8.21 10.30
CA THR A 283 2.61 9.41 10.84
C THR A 283 3.23 10.29 9.76
N GLY A 284 2.98 11.61 9.84
CA GLY A 284 3.70 12.59 9.01
C GLY A 284 3.44 12.47 7.51
N ASN A 285 2.29 11.92 7.10
CA ASN A 285 1.92 11.84 5.69
C ASN A 285 1.12 13.07 5.26
N THR A 286 1.22 13.41 3.97
CA THR A 286 0.28 14.31 3.30
C THR A 286 -0.70 13.48 2.49
N ILE A 287 -1.99 13.51 2.87
CA ILE A 287 -3.05 12.70 2.25
C ILE A 287 -4.13 13.64 1.67
N TYR A 288 -4.41 13.51 0.39
CA TYR A 288 -5.19 14.52 -0.32
C TYR A 288 -6.08 13.93 -1.44
N SER A 289 -7.09 14.72 -1.84
CA SER A 289 -7.89 14.51 -3.08
C SER A 289 -8.48 13.10 -3.25
N SER A 290 -9.05 12.53 -2.21
CA SER A 290 -9.83 11.29 -2.31
C SER A 290 -11.25 11.57 -2.79
N GLU A 291 -11.88 10.62 -3.47
CA GLU A 291 -13.30 10.74 -3.82
C GLU A 291 -14.23 10.34 -2.68
N ASN A 292 -13.83 9.36 -1.87
CA ASN A 292 -14.59 8.89 -0.72
C ASN A 292 -13.91 9.25 0.61
N ARG A 293 -12.75 8.64 0.94
CA ARG A 293 -12.04 8.86 2.21
C ARG A 293 -10.53 9.00 2.01
N ASN A 294 -9.91 9.95 2.73
CA ASN A 294 -8.46 9.98 2.85
C ASN A 294 -7.96 8.79 3.69
N LEU A 295 -8.63 8.49 4.79
CA LEU A 295 -8.30 7.35 5.64
C LEU A 295 -9.58 6.68 6.12
N LEU A 296 -9.75 5.42 5.81
CA LEU A 296 -10.84 4.57 6.26
C LEU A 296 -10.27 3.44 7.12
N ILE A 297 -10.75 3.31 8.35
CA ILE A 297 -10.32 2.30 9.32
C ILE A 297 -11.54 1.55 9.82
N GLU A 298 -11.63 0.27 9.51
CA GLU A 298 -12.77 -0.56 9.86
C GLU A 298 -12.32 -1.75 10.71
N GLN A 299 -13.11 -2.09 11.75
CA GLN A 299 -12.93 -3.29 12.58
C GLN A 299 -11.50 -3.47 13.10
N SER A 300 -10.83 -2.36 13.40
CA SER A 300 -9.41 -2.31 13.70
C SER A 300 -9.16 -1.80 15.12
N SER A 301 -7.97 -2.06 15.65
CA SER A 301 -7.62 -1.57 16.98
C SER A 301 -6.13 -1.22 17.12
N HIS A 302 -5.81 -0.40 18.13
CA HIS A 302 -4.45 0.07 18.40
C HIS A 302 -3.80 0.78 17.20
N ILE A 303 -4.61 1.59 16.48
CA ILE A 303 -4.13 2.40 15.35
C ILE A 303 -3.80 3.80 15.85
N THR A 304 -2.62 4.30 15.51
CA THR A 304 -2.19 5.67 15.84
C THR A 304 -2.03 6.49 14.57
N VAL A 305 -2.75 7.61 14.48
CA VAL A 305 -2.75 8.56 13.36
C VAL A 305 -2.20 9.89 13.87
N THR A 306 -0.94 10.22 13.56
CA THR A 306 -0.26 11.36 14.23
C THR A 306 0.45 12.26 13.23
N GLY A 307 0.25 13.59 13.38
CA GLY A 307 1.00 14.59 12.61
C GLY A 307 0.78 14.53 11.11
N ASN A 308 -0.36 14.03 10.64
CA ASN A 308 -0.68 13.99 9.22
C ASN A 308 -1.41 15.26 8.78
N VAL A 309 -1.27 15.59 7.50
CA VAL A 309 -2.05 16.63 6.84
C VAL A 309 -3.09 15.98 5.94
N PHE A 310 -4.37 16.25 6.21
CA PHE A 310 -5.50 15.79 5.41
C PHE A 310 -6.12 16.98 4.68
N ARG A 311 -6.16 16.89 3.35
CA ARG A 311 -6.70 17.96 2.52
C ARG A 311 -7.87 17.47 1.67
N ARG A 312 -8.94 18.22 1.69
CA ARG A 312 -10.09 18.06 0.82
C ARG A 312 -10.24 19.30 -0.06
N HIS A 313 -10.04 19.15 -1.35
CA HIS A 313 -10.18 20.23 -2.30
C HIS A 313 -10.74 19.74 -3.64
N THR A 314 -11.25 20.69 -4.44
CA THR A 314 -11.77 20.45 -5.79
C THR A 314 -10.70 19.81 -6.70
N PRO A 315 -11.07 18.86 -7.58
CA PRO A 315 -12.43 18.37 -7.83
C PRO A 315 -12.86 17.17 -6.96
N ARG A 316 -11.98 16.63 -6.10
CA ARG A 316 -12.26 15.44 -5.29
C ARG A 316 -12.49 15.83 -3.85
N LEU A 317 -13.71 15.61 -3.39
CA LEU A 317 -14.20 16.11 -2.11
C LEU A 317 -14.38 15.04 -1.05
N GLY A 318 -13.66 13.91 -1.16
CA GLY A 318 -13.65 12.85 -0.15
C GLY A 318 -13.21 13.38 1.21
N THR A 319 -13.73 12.81 2.27
CA THR A 319 -13.48 13.29 3.63
C THR A 319 -12.21 12.78 4.23
N GLY A 320 -11.74 13.47 5.27
CA GLY A 320 -10.53 13.15 6.01
C GLY A 320 -10.46 11.71 6.55
N VAL A 321 -10.92 11.48 7.77
CA VAL A 321 -10.78 10.19 8.47
C VAL A 321 -12.12 9.62 8.88
N ARG A 322 -12.38 8.35 8.60
CA ARG A 322 -13.48 7.59 9.17
C ARG A 322 -12.98 6.36 9.91
N LEU A 323 -13.38 6.22 11.17
CA LEU A 323 -13.24 5.00 11.95
C LEU A 323 -14.61 4.34 12.10
N GLU A 324 -14.70 3.05 11.80
CA GLU A 324 -15.93 2.28 11.95
C GLU A 324 -15.66 0.99 12.73
N GLN A 325 -16.51 0.69 13.76
CA GLN A 325 -16.38 -0.50 14.60
C GLN A 325 -14.98 -0.74 15.15
N SER A 326 -14.25 0.35 15.42
CA SER A 326 -12.83 0.32 15.79
C SER A 326 -12.64 0.73 17.26
N THR A 327 -11.56 0.23 17.87
CA THR A 327 -11.31 0.48 19.29
C THR A 327 -9.84 0.85 19.56
N ASP A 328 -9.62 1.54 20.69
CA ASP A 328 -8.26 1.80 21.18
C ASP A 328 -7.36 2.55 20.18
N CYS A 329 -7.93 3.54 19.46
CA CYS A 329 -7.20 4.30 18.45
C CYS A 329 -6.96 5.76 18.90
N ILE A 330 -5.90 6.34 18.35
CA ILE A 330 -5.51 7.73 18.64
C ILE A 330 -5.38 8.50 17.32
N ILE A 331 -5.99 9.70 17.27
CA ILE A 331 -5.77 10.71 16.22
C ILE A 331 -5.17 11.92 16.92
N SER A 332 -3.92 12.29 16.63
CA SER A 332 -3.26 13.39 17.34
C SER A 332 -2.42 14.30 16.47
N GLY A 333 -2.45 15.61 16.76
CA GLY A 333 -1.62 16.62 16.10
C GLY A 333 -1.82 16.65 14.57
N CYS A 334 -2.98 16.27 14.07
CA CYS A 334 -3.30 16.26 12.64
C CYS A 334 -3.95 17.58 12.22
N CYS A 335 -3.67 17.99 10.98
CA CYS A 335 -4.35 19.12 10.34
C CYS A 335 -5.36 18.60 9.33
N PHE A 336 -6.63 18.98 9.50
CA PHE A 336 -7.71 18.70 8.57
C PHE A 336 -8.20 20.03 7.99
N ARG A 337 -8.28 20.13 6.69
CA ARG A 337 -8.83 21.29 6.03
C ARG A 337 -9.72 20.93 4.86
N ASP A 338 -10.92 21.51 4.86
CA ASP A 338 -11.83 21.48 3.71
C ASP A 338 -11.62 22.74 2.88
N GLU A 339 -11.00 22.55 1.70
CA GLU A 339 -10.74 23.64 0.75
C GLU A 339 -11.76 23.63 -0.42
N SER A 340 -12.89 22.90 -0.27
CA SER A 340 -13.94 22.88 -1.28
C SER A 340 -14.66 24.23 -1.35
N GLU A 341 -15.15 24.58 -2.53
CA GLU A 341 -15.92 25.80 -2.73
C GLU A 341 -17.33 25.69 -2.12
N ALA A 342 -17.94 26.84 -1.82
CA ALA A 342 -19.30 26.87 -1.31
C ALA A 342 -20.27 26.12 -2.24
N GLY A 343 -21.10 25.23 -1.67
CA GLY A 343 -22.06 24.41 -2.40
C GLY A 343 -21.49 23.08 -2.94
N GLN A 344 -20.19 22.84 -2.81
CA GLN A 344 -19.55 21.56 -3.12
C GLN A 344 -19.43 20.73 -1.85
N GLN A 345 -20.43 19.93 -1.54
CA GLN A 345 -20.45 19.06 -0.35
C GLN A 345 -20.60 17.61 -0.78
N ASN A 346 -19.90 16.72 -0.14
CA ASN A 346 -20.04 15.27 -0.34
C ASN A 346 -20.80 14.55 0.79
N GLY A 347 -21.36 15.30 1.74
CA GLY A 347 -22.16 14.75 2.83
C GLY A 347 -21.37 14.03 3.94
N ALA A 348 -20.04 14.13 3.97
CA ALA A 348 -19.20 13.43 4.92
C ALA A 348 -18.33 14.42 5.73
N SER A 349 -18.22 14.23 7.05
CA SER A 349 -17.47 15.09 7.97
C SER A 349 -15.95 14.87 7.90
N LEU A 350 -15.14 15.83 8.39
CA LEU A 350 -13.68 15.68 8.35
C LEU A 350 -13.17 14.52 9.20
N VAL A 351 -13.77 14.30 10.37
CA VAL A 351 -13.54 13.13 11.21
C VAL A 351 -14.88 12.48 11.52
N GLU A 352 -15.02 11.22 11.19
CA GLU A 352 -16.21 10.42 11.48
C GLU A 352 -15.85 9.22 12.34
N LEU A 353 -16.63 9.01 13.40
CA LEU A 353 -16.53 7.86 14.28
C LEU A 353 -17.88 7.14 14.31
N ALA A 354 -17.94 5.91 13.88
CA ALA A 354 -19.16 5.10 13.85
C ALA A 354 -18.99 3.82 14.67
N SER A 355 -19.82 3.64 15.69
CA SER A 355 -19.78 2.46 16.57
C SER A 355 -18.39 2.18 17.18
N CYS A 356 -17.67 3.24 17.53
CA CYS A 356 -16.30 3.18 18.04
C CYS A 356 -16.25 3.23 19.57
N LYS A 357 -15.15 2.72 20.13
CA LYS A 357 -14.93 2.74 21.57
C LYS A 357 -13.46 3.03 21.91
N ARG A 358 -13.23 3.86 22.96
CA ARG A 358 -11.89 4.27 23.41
C ARG A 358 -11.07 4.90 22.29
N ILE A 359 -11.63 5.95 21.67
CA ILE A 359 -10.93 6.75 20.67
C ILE A 359 -10.52 8.08 21.29
N SER A 360 -9.27 8.47 21.05
CA SER A 360 -8.73 9.77 21.48
C SER A 360 -8.46 10.65 20.27
N VAL A 361 -9.00 11.88 20.26
CA VAL A 361 -8.72 12.91 19.26
C VAL A 361 -8.07 14.09 19.98
N GLN A 362 -6.79 14.35 19.75
CA GLN A 362 -6.01 15.26 20.59
C GLN A 362 -5.18 16.27 19.76
N GLY A 363 -5.25 17.56 20.13
CA GLY A 363 -4.41 18.60 19.54
C GLY A 363 -4.54 18.75 18.03
N CYS A 364 -5.69 18.39 17.46
CA CYS A 364 -5.96 18.48 16.04
C CYS A 364 -6.58 19.82 15.64
N GLN A 365 -6.36 20.24 14.41
CA GLN A 365 -7.07 21.34 13.76
C GLN A 365 -8.05 20.79 12.74
N LEU A 366 -9.35 21.12 12.90
CA LEU A 366 -10.42 20.72 11.99
C LEU A 366 -11.07 21.99 11.42
N ILE A 367 -10.58 22.42 10.26
CA ILE A 367 -10.87 23.74 9.70
C ILE A 367 -11.84 23.62 8.53
N ASP A 368 -12.88 24.44 8.56
CA ASP A 368 -13.90 24.58 7.51
C ASP A 368 -14.64 23.27 7.17
N GLY A 369 -14.78 22.36 8.14
CA GLY A 369 -15.45 21.07 7.93
C GLY A 369 -16.94 21.22 7.58
N ALA A 370 -17.37 20.48 6.56
CA ALA A 370 -18.76 20.40 6.13
C ALA A 370 -19.13 18.96 5.77
N PRO A 371 -20.25 18.40 6.29
CA PRO A 371 -21.25 19.04 7.15
C PRO A 371 -20.75 19.32 8.58
N TRP A 372 -19.83 18.52 9.15
CA TRP A 372 -19.26 18.67 10.49
C TRP A 372 -17.73 18.60 10.47
N GLY A 373 -17.10 19.27 11.42
CA GLY A 373 -15.70 19.03 11.73
C GLY A 373 -15.49 17.61 12.25
N LEU A 374 -16.28 17.23 13.26
CA LEU A 374 -16.31 15.86 13.80
C LEU A 374 -17.76 15.38 13.98
N ASP A 375 -18.03 14.15 13.55
CA ASP A 375 -19.30 13.45 13.71
C ASP A 375 -19.09 12.09 14.37
N ALA A 376 -19.68 11.88 15.55
CA ALA A 376 -19.60 10.62 16.30
C ALA A 376 -20.98 10.00 16.46
N GLU A 377 -21.15 8.77 16.00
CA GLU A 377 -22.42 8.03 16.06
C GLU A 377 -22.26 6.75 16.88
N THR A 378 -23.10 6.59 17.89
CA THR A 378 -23.16 5.38 18.74
C THR A 378 -21.78 5.00 19.31
N CYS A 379 -21.08 5.99 19.85
CA CYS A 379 -19.71 5.87 20.32
C CYS A 379 -19.63 5.98 21.86
N SER A 380 -18.64 5.29 22.46
CA SER A 380 -18.41 5.32 23.90
C SER A 380 -16.92 5.50 24.23
N GLU A 381 -16.65 6.18 25.35
CA GLU A 381 -15.29 6.40 25.83
C GLU A 381 -14.44 7.20 24.82
N ILE A 382 -15.09 8.18 24.15
CA ILE A 382 -14.42 9.08 23.20
C ILE A 382 -13.87 10.27 23.97
N ASN A 383 -12.61 10.60 23.75
CA ASN A 383 -11.94 11.74 24.36
C ASN A 383 -11.45 12.71 23.29
N ILE A 384 -12.07 13.89 23.20
CA ILE A 384 -11.66 14.99 22.33
C ILE A 384 -11.01 16.05 23.20
N ASN A 385 -9.72 16.32 23.03
CA ASN A 385 -8.98 17.20 23.91
C ASN A 385 -8.01 18.12 23.15
N GLY A 386 -8.02 19.42 23.51
CA GLY A 386 -7.08 20.40 22.98
C GLY A 386 -7.19 20.65 21.47
N CYS A 387 -8.34 20.37 20.86
CA CYS A 387 -8.57 20.55 19.44
C CYS A 387 -9.14 21.94 19.12
N THR A 388 -8.87 22.41 17.91
CA THR A 388 -9.48 23.61 17.33
C THR A 388 -10.46 23.24 16.22
N PHE A 389 -11.71 23.64 16.38
CA PHE A 389 -12.78 23.50 15.39
C PHE A 389 -13.23 24.87 14.93
N GLY A 390 -13.35 25.07 13.63
CA GLY A 390 -13.84 26.34 13.10
C GLY A 390 -13.33 26.64 11.71
N GLY A 391 -13.22 27.92 11.41
CA GLY A 391 -12.77 28.43 10.11
C GLY A 391 -13.70 29.51 9.59
N GLU A 392 -13.36 30.11 8.47
CA GLU A 392 -14.13 31.22 7.88
C GLU A 392 -15.40 30.77 7.15
N LEU A 393 -15.48 29.49 6.80
CA LEU A 393 -16.52 28.93 5.94
C LEU A 393 -17.48 27.99 6.68
N VAL A 394 -17.24 27.68 7.95
CA VAL A 394 -18.05 26.73 8.73
C VAL A 394 -19.54 27.09 8.76
N ASP A 395 -19.87 28.35 8.95
CA ASP A 395 -21.26 28.84 8.99
C ASP A 395 -21.94 28.92 7.62
N ARG A 396 -21.18 28.85 6.54
CA ARG A 396 -21.69 28.98 5.16
C ARG A 396 -21.89 27.62 4.48
N ARG A 397 -21.20 26.60 4.92
CA ARG A 397 -21.16 25.28 4.27
C ARG A 397 -21.54 24.14 5.19
N GLY A 398 -21.27 24.27 6.48
CA GLY A 398 -21.44 23.24 7.47
C GLY A 398 -22.74 23.30 8.24
N GLU A 399 -23.09 22.20 8.89
CA GLU A 399 -24.14 22.14 9.91
C GLU A 399 -23.58 22.51 11.28
N GLY A 400 -22.27 22.36 11.49
CA GLY A 400 -21.59 22.70 12.72
C GLY A 400 -20.20 22.11 12.87
N SER A 401 -19.62 22.29 14.04
CA SER A 401 -18.26 21.85 14.35
C SER A 401 -18.20 20.45 14.92
N ILE A 402 -19.07 20.11 15.88
CA ILE A 402 -19.06 18.81 16.55
C ILE A 402 -20.48 18.26 16.66
N ARG A 403 -20.66 17.01 16.28
CA ARG A 403 -21.91 16.28 16.48
C ARG A 403 -21.65 14.95 17.20
N PHE A 404 -22.48 14.67 18.21
CA PHE A 404 -22.63 13.34 18.81
C PHE A 404 -24.08 12.90 18.70
N ARG A 405 -24.34 11.71 18.22
CA ARG A 405 -25.67 11.15 18.03
C ARG A 405 -25.74 9.67 18.43
N GLY A 406 -26.93 9.25 18.80
CA GLY A 406 -27.18 7.90 19.27
C GLY A 406 -26.73 7.64 20.70
N GLU A 407 -26.78 6.39 21.12
CA GLU A 407 -26.44 5.98 22.49
C GLU A 407 -24.93 5.88 22.70
N GLY A 408 -24.47 6.34 23.88
CA GLY A 408 -23.06 6.30 24.24
C GLY A 408 -22.84 6.47 25.74
N ARG A 409 -21.58 6.38 26.16
CA ARG A 409 -21.19 6.61 27.56
C ARG A 409 -19.76 7.11 27.70
N ASN A 410 -19.51 7.86 28.75
CA ASN A 410 -18.17 8.33 29.10
C ASN A 410 -17.46 9.11 27.98
N ASN A 411 -18.21 9.89 27.20
CA ASN A 411 -17.66 10.75 26.17
C ASN A 411 -17.26 12.11 26.77
N LEU A 412 -16.10 12.64 26.39
CA LEU A 412 -15.55 13.90 26.92
C LEU A 412 -15.09 14.80 25.77
N ILE A 413 -15.46 16.07 25.85
CA ILE A 413 -14.87 17.17 25.06
C ILE A 413 -14.24 18.14 26.05
N ALA A 414 -12.92 18.32 25.99
CA ALA A 414 -12.19 19.12 26.96
C ALA A 414 -11.15 20.04 26.31
N ALA A 415 -10.97 21.22 26.89
CA ALA A 415 -9.94 22.20 26.51
C ALA A 415 -9.89 22.50 24.98
N CYS A 416 -11.04 22.46 24.31
CA CYS A 416 -11.17 22.73 22.89
C CYS A 416 -11.61 24.18 22.61
N THR A 417 -11.15 24.72 21.49
CA THR A 417 -11.71 25.95 20.91
C THR A 417 -12.69 25.55 19.81
N VAL A 418 -13.96 25.96 19.92
CA VAL A 418 -15.02 25.56 19.00
C VAL A 418 -15.73 26.80 18.48
N THR A 419 -15.61 27.09 17.20
CA THR A 419 -16.41 28.09 16.51
C THR A 419 -17.48 27.36 15.70
N GLY A 420 -18.74 27.80 15.84
CA GLY A 420 -19.90 27.16 15.26
C GLY A 420 -20.59 26.14 16.18
N ARG A 421 -21.65 25.55 15.66
CA ARG A 421 -22.61 24.76 16.45
C ARG A 421 -22.03 23.44 16.94
N MET A 422 -22.35 23.07 18.19
CA MET A 422 -22.29 21.70 18.70
C MET A 422 -23.68 21.07 18.75
N SER A 423 -23.84 19.82 18.32
CA SER A 423 -25.09 19.06 18.43
C SER A 423 -24.84 17.76 19.21
N LEU A 424 -25.30 17.73 20.45
CA LEU A 424 -25.01 16.65 21.40
C LEU A 424 -26.32 15.97 21.83
N ASP A 425 -26.61 14.79 21.31
CA ASP A 425 -27.77 14.01 21.73
C ASP A 425 -27.63 13.61 23.22
N PRO A 426 -28.67 13.73 24.04
CA PRO A 426 -28.60 13.35 25.45
C PRO A 426 -28.17 11.89 25.68
N GLY A 427 -28.57 10.98 24.80
CA GLY A 427 -28.20 9.57 24.86
C GLY A 427 -26.70 9.33 24.67
N SER A 428 -26.00 10.22 24.01
CA SER A 428 -24.55 10.11 23.80
C SER A 428 -23.69 10.38 25.03
N ARG A 429 -24.31 11.00 26.10
CA ARG A 429 -23.68 11.26 27.41
C ARG A 429 -22.31 11.92 27.32
N VAL A 430 -22.24 13.03 26.60
CA VAL A 430 -21.01 13.83 26.46
C VAL A 430 -20.88 14.77 27.66
N VAL A 431 -19.68 14.82 28.24
CA VAL A 431 -19.30 15.81 29.27
C VAL A 431 -18.43 16.89 28.62
N LEU A 432 -18.74 18.16 28.90
CA LEU A 432 -17.95 19.31 28.44
C LEU A 432 -17.08 19.84 29.59
N ALA A 433 -15.80 20.11 29.33
CA ALA A 433 -14.89 20.69 30.31
C ALA A 433 -13.95 21.73 29.65
N ASN A 434 -14.02 22.98 30.12
CA ASN A 434 -13.16 24.07 29.61
C ASN A 434 -13.20 24.23 28.07
N VAL A 435 -14.37 24.18 27.47
CA VAL A 435 -14.59 24.43 26.06
C VAL A 435 -14.83 25.91 25.83
N VAL A 436 -14.11 26.54 24.93
CA VAL A 436 -14.21 27.98 24.60
C VAL A 436 -14.79 28.13 23.21
N GLY A 437 -15.81 28.99 23.06
CA GLY A 437 -16.44 29.29 21.76
C GLY A 437 -17.66 30.16 21.89
N GLU A 438 -18.09 30.80 20.82
CA GLU A 438 -19.33 31.56 20.72
C GLU A 438 -20.50 30.56 20.62
N ASP A 439 -21.54 30.74 21.43
CA ASP A 439 -22.78 29.97 21.49
C ASP A 439 -22.60 28.44 21.77
N ASN A 440 -21.92 28.16 22.89
CA ASN A 440 -21.90 26.81 23.44
C ASN A 440 -23.24 26.48 24.12
N VAL A 441 -24.07 25.66 23.51
CA VAL A 441 -25.26 24.87 23.91
C VAL A 441 -26.51 25.28 23.17
#